data_1ea0c035501973ba467a1a49ea0e5057
#
_entry.id   1ea0c035501973ba467a1a49ea0e5057
#
_cell.length_a   1.000
_cell.length_b   1.000
_cell.length_c   1.000
_cell.angle_alpha   90.00
_cell.angle_beta   90.00
_cell.angle_gamma   90.00
#
_symmetry.space_group_name_H-M   'P 1'
#
loop_
_entity.id
_entity.type
_entity.pdbx_description
1 polymer ?
#
loop_
_entity_poly.entity_id
_entity_poly.type
_entity_poly.pdbx_seq_one_letter_code
_entity_poly.pdbx_strand_id
1 'polypeptide(L)'
;MDISIYLKALADPTRIRLSNILFFHELSVNEIVSIMDMGQSRISRHLKILTDAGILKCRRDGVWAFYSTSDSGGGKEIMNALSPVMNLDPVLEADLKKTDRILDKKRKCTANFFDNVAPKWDTMKKELLGEFDLNKAITELMENCRTSLDLGCGTGELLCHMGPFSEKLIGVDCSPEMLGEAETRLRKKGFKADLRLGELEHLPMRDNEADLAIISMVLHHLTNPEEGIKEVSRILEPGGIFIFAEFGKHNLEKLRTDYGDRWLGFDHDYMEKILEKNGFRITIRKEHPLAQGLSLNIIKSVKSF
;
A
#
# COMPACT_ATOMS: atom_id res chain seq x y z
N MET A 1 -8.65 1.34 33.50
CA MET A 1 -9.32 0.87 32.26
C MET A 1 -10.64 0.20 32.68
N ASP A 2 -11.79 0.73 32.23
CA ASP A 2 -13.09 0.11 32.53
C ASP A 2 -13.45 -0.90 31.41
N ILE A 3 -13.23 -2.19 31.67
CA ILE A 3 -13.51 -3.28 30.72
C ILE A 3 -14.99 -3.33 30.31
N SER A 4 -15.89 -2.83 31.15
CA SER A 4 -17.33 -2.86 30.88
C SER A 4 -17.73 -2.04 29.63
N ILE A 5 -16.97 -1.02 29.30
CA ILE A 5 -17.16 -0.19 28.10
C ILE A 5 -16.98 -1.06 26.84
N TYR A 6 -15.92 -1.81 26.76
CA TYR A 6 -15.62 -2.68 25.62
C TYR A 6 -16.62 -3.82 25.49
N LEU A 7 -16.93 -4.48 26.61
CA LEU A 7 -17.90 -5.58 26.61
C LEU A 7 -19.29 -5.11 26.20
N LYS A 8 -19.74 -3.95 26.67
CA LYS A 8 -21.02 -3.34 26.23
C LYS A 8 -20.98 -2.97 24.75
N ALA A 9 -19.87 -2.44 24.28
CA ALA A 9 -19.70 -2.10 22.86
C ALA A 9 -19.73 -3.35 21.98
N LEU A 10 -19.19 -4.48 22.44
CA LEU A 10 -19.18 -5.76 21.72
C LEU A 10 -20.46 -6.59 21.89
N ALA A 11 -21.35 -6.28 22.86
CA ALA A 11 -22.55 -7.05 23.15
C ALA A 11 -23.65 -6.89 22.08
N ASP A 12 -23.29 -7.10 20.81
CA ASP A 12 -24.18 -7.08 19.64
C ASP A 12 -23.54 -7.90 18.51
N PRO A 13 -24.27 -8.85 17.90
CA PRO A 13 -23.69 -9.71 16.86
C PRO A 13 -23.09 -8.95 15.68
N THR A 14 -23.73 -7.85 15.24
CA THR A 14 -23.20 -7.04 14.13
C THR A 14 -21.88 -6.36 14.50
N ARG A 15 -21.78 -5.88 15.76
CA ARG A 15 -20.54 -5.23 16.22
C ARG A 15 -19.39 -6.22 16.40
N ILE A 16 -19.67 -7.44 16.85
CA ILE A 16 -18.67 -8.53 16.88
C ILE A 16 -18.16 -8.80 15.46
N ARG A 17 -19.05 -9.00 14.49
CA ARG A 17 -18.69 -9.22 13.07
C ARG A 17 -17.85 -8.08 12.49
N LEU A 18 -18.28 -6.83 12.70
CA LEU A 18 -17.54 -5.64 12.29
C LEU A 18 -16.14 -5.58 12.94
N SER A 19 -16.06 -5.82 14.24
CA SER A 19 -14.77 -5.80 14.95
C SER A 19 -13.85 -6.90 14.43
N ASN A 20 -14.38 -8.09 14.10
CA ASN A 20 -13.59 -9.18 13.55
C ASN A 20 -12.99 -8.85 12.19
N ILE A 21 -13.78 -8.40 11.21
CA ILE A 21 -13.26 -8.05 9.88
C ILE A 21 -12.28 -6.87 9.94
N LEU A 22 -12.54 -5.88 10.81
CA LEU A 22 -11.71 -4.70 10.99
C LEU A 22 -10.48 -4.92 11.87
N PHE A 23 -10.37 -6.09 12.49
CA PHE A 23 -9.15 -6.52 13.17
C PHE A 23 -8.06 -6.91 12.19
N PHE A 24 -8.44 -7.52 11.08
CA PHE A 24 -7.52 -7.98 10.04
C PHE A 24 -7.36 -7.00 8.87
N HIS A 25 -8.36 -6.14 8.61
CA HIS A 25 -8.39 -5.28 7.43
C HIS A 25 -8.76 -3.83 7.75
N GLU A 26 -8.12 -2.87 7.10
CA GLU A 26 -8.62 -1.50 7.05
C GLU A 26 -9.59 -1.37 5.87
N LEU A 27 -10.85 -1.00 6.14
CA LEU A 27 -11.93 -0.98 5.16
C LEU A 27 -12.66 0.36 5.14
N SER A 28 -13.04 0.81 3.94
CA SER A 28 -13.96 1.93 3.77
C SER A 28 -15.40 1.56 4.14
N VAL A 29 -16.24 2.56 4.44
CA VAL A 29 -17.65 2.32 4.73
C VAL A 29 -18.36 1.56 3.61
N ASN A 30 -18.05 1.86 2.35
CA ASN A 30 -18.67 1.19 1.19
C ASN A 30 -18.27 -0.28 1.10
N GLU A 31 -17.02 -0.62 1.42
CA GLU A 31 -16.55 -2.01 1.50
C GLU A 31 -17.26 -2.76 2.62
N ILE A 32 -17.34 -2.15 3.80
CA ILE A 32 -18.05 -2.73 4.95
C ILE A 32 -19.54 -2.98 4.62
N VAL A 33 -20.22 -2.03 3.97
CA VAL A 33 -21.60 -2.19 3.50
C VAL A 33 -21.74 -3.39 2.57
N SER A 34 -20.81 -3.56 1.63
CA SER A 34 -20.81 -4.69 0.68
C SER A 34 -20.52 -6.03 1.35
N ILE A 35 -19.60 -6.06 2.34
CA ILE A 35 -19.25 -7.27 3.09
C ILE A 35 -20.42 -7.69 3.99
N MET A 36 -20.97 -6.75 4.76
CA MET A 36 -22.02 -7.01 5.74
C MET A 36 -23.41 -7.19 5.14
N ASP A 37 -23.60 -6.78 3.89
CA ASP A 37 -24.91 -6.74 3.21
C ASP A 37 -25.97 -5.98 4.03
N MET A 38 -25.57 -4.80 4.51
CA MET A 38 -26.37 -3.96 5.40
C MET A 38 -26.38 -2.51 4.92
N GLY A 39 -27.47 -1.79 5.17
CA GLY A 39 -27.57 -0.37 4.83
C GLY A 39 -26.53 0.50 5.55
N GLN A 40 -25.98 1.49 4.83
CA GLN A 40 -24.92 2.38 5.28
C GLN A 40 -25.23 3.07 6.63
N SER A 41 -26.44 3.56 6.82
CA SER A 41 -26.84 4.26 8.07
C SER A 41 -26.74 3.34 9.29
N ARG A 42 -27.07 2.04 9.13
CA ARG A 42 -26.97 1.06 10.20
C ARG A 42 -25.50 0.73 10.51
N ILE A 43 -24.70 0.50 9.47
CA ILE A 43 -23.25 0.30 9.59
C ILE A 43 -22.60 1.48 10.30
N SER A 44 -22.86 2.71 9.85
CA SER A 44 -22.25 3.92 10.44
C SER A 44 -22.57 4.07 11.94
N ARG A 45 -23.79 3.68 12.37
CA ARG A 45 -24.15 3.69 13.79
C ARG A 45 -23.33 2.69 14.60
N HIS A 46 -23.15 1.46 14.11
CA HIS A 46 -22.34 0.44 14.79
C HIS A 46 -20.85 0.83 14.81
N LEU A 47 -20.31 1.36 13.70
CA LEU A 47 -18.95 1.85 13.63
C LEU A 47 -18.70 2.98 14.64
N LYS A 48 -19.66 3.92 14.76
CA LYS A 48 -19.55 5.00 15.76
C LYS A 48 -19.47 4.45 17.17
N ILE A 49 -20.31 3.49 17.56
CA ILE A 49 -20.28 2.89 18.91
C ILE A 49 -18.93 2.24 19.21
N LEU A 50 -18.38 1.50 18.24
CA LEU A 50 -17.09 0.83 18.37
C LEU A 50 -15.92 1.83 18.43
N THR A 51 -15.99 2.92 17.68
CA THR A 51 -14.99 3.98 17.68
C THR A 51 -15.06 4.79 18.97
N ASP A 52 -16.26 5.17 19.45
CA ASP A 52 -16.45 5.89 20.70
C ASP A 52 -15.95 5.04 21.91
N ALA A 53 -16.04 3.71 21.83
CA ALA A 53 -15.48 2.80 22.81
C ALA A 53 -13.97 2.59 22.69
N GLY A 54 -13.31 3.12 21.65
CA GLY A 54 -11.87 2.95 21.43
C GLY A 54 -11.45 1.55 20.92
N ILE A 55 -12.39 0.74 20.45
CA ILE A 55 -12.11 -0.55 19.80
C ILE A 55 -11.62 -0.32 18.37
N LEU A 56 -12.26 0.59 17.65
CA LEU A 56 -11.89 0.96 16.30
C LEU A 56 -11.31 2.38 16.26
N LYS A 57 -10.49 2.63 15.27
CA LYS A 57 -10.07 3.96 14.80
C LYS A 57 -10.69 4.24 13.44
N CYS A 58 -10.85 5.53 13.14
CA CYS A 58 -11.29 6.02 11.85
C CYS A 58 -10.22 6.93 11.27
N ARG A 59 -9.73 6.58 10.09
CA ARG A 59 -8.85 7.42 9.27
C ARG A 59 -9.69 8.07 8.17
N ARG A 60 -9.59 9.38 8.05
CA ARG A 60 -10.20 10.12 6.95
C ARG A 60 -9.20 10.36 5.85
N ASP A 61 -9.64 10.19 4.60
CA ASP A 61 -8.85 10.39 3.41
C ASP A 61 -9.72 11.04 2.33
N GLY A 62 -9.62 12.35 2.19
CA GLY A 62 -10.57 13.13 1.41
C GLY A 62 -12.00 12.95 1.94
N VAL A 63 -12.92 12.60 1.05
CA VAL A 63 -14.33 12.32 1.40
C VAL A 63 -14.55 10.90 1.95
N TRP A 64 -13.53 10.07 1.99
CA TRP A 64 -13.62 8.68 2.43
C TRP A 64 -13.29 8.52 3.90
N ALA A 65 -13.95 7.56 4.55
CA ALA A 65 -13.66 7.15 5.92
C ALA A 65 -13.31 5.65 5.92
N PHE A 66 -12.12 5.35 6.44
CA PHE A 66 -11.58 3.99 6.59
C PHE A 66 -11.55 3.63 8.07
N TYR A 67 -11.91 2.40 8.38
CA TYR A 67 -11.98 1.88 9.74
C TYR A 67 -11.09 0.67 9.91
N SER A 68 -10.41 0.59 11.04
CA SER A 68 -9.62 -0.57 11.48
C SER A 68 -9.59 -0.63 13.00
N THR A 69 -9.10 -1.71 13.57
CA THR A 69 -8.86 -1.79 15.02
C THR A 69 -7.85 -0.74 15.47
N SER A 70 -8.04 -0.18 16.67
CA SER A 70 -7.12 0.78 17.29
C SER A 70 -5.71 0.18 17.42
N ASP A 71 -4.67 0.99 17.18
CA ASP A 71 -3.26 0.54 17.19
C ASP A 71 -2.73 0.27 18.60
N SER A 72 -3.39 0.85 19.62
CA SER A 72 -2.95 0.79 21.01
C SER A 72 -4.13 0.91 21.98
N GLY A 73 -3.87 0.74 23.25
CA GLY A 73 -4.85 0.90 24.32
C GLY A 73 -5.76 -0.31 24.50
N GLY A 74 -6.78 -0.15 25.36
CA GLY A 74 -7.61 -1.28 25.79
C GLY A 74 -8.47 -1.90 24.68
N GLY A 75 -8.80 -1.14 23.65
CA GLY A 75 -9.52 -1.69 22.48
C GLY A 75 -8.68 -2.73 21.75
N LYS A 76 -7.39 -2.45 21.54
CA LYS A 76 -6.46 -3.43 20.95
C LYS A 76 -6.27 -4.66 21.83
N GLU A 77 -6.06 -4.45 23.13
CA GLU A 77 -5.86 -5.53 24.08
C GLU A 77 -7.06 -6.49 24.13
N ILE A 78 -8.28 -5.95 24.16
CA ILE A 78 -9.48 -6.78 24.16
C ILE A 78 -9.64 -7.55 22.85
N MET A 79 -9.34 -6.93 21.71
CA MET A 79 -9.42 -7.61 20.41
C MET A 79 -8.37 -8.71 20.29
N ASN A 80 -7.14 -8.49 20.74
CA ASN A 80 -6.11 -9.53 20.80
C ASN A 80 -6.54 -10.71 21.69
N ALA A 81 -7.15 -10.44 22.84
CA ALA A 81 -7.63 -11.48 23.75
C ALA A 81 -8.81 -12.28 23.19
N LEU A 82 -9.70 -11.64 22.43
CA LEU A 82 -10.89 -12.29 21.86
C LEU A 82 -10.63 -12.99 20.53
N SER A 83 -9.65 -12.56 19.75
CA SER A 83 -9.36 -13.10 18.41
C SER A 83 -9.25 -14.63 18.37
N PRO A 84 -8.56 -15.32 19.30
CA PRO A 84 -8.49 -16.78 19.28
C PRO A 84 -9.85 -17.48 19.41
N VAL A 85 -10.79 -16.88 20.16
CA VAL A 85 -12.15 -17.41 20.34
C VAL A 85 -13.02 -17.06 19.13
N MET A 86 -12.87 -15.85 18.61
CA MET A 86 -13.60 -15.38 17.42
C MET A 86 -13.26 -16.22 16.18
N ASN A 87 -12.04 -16.69 16.04
CA ASN A 87 -11.60 -17.58 14.96
C ASN A 87 -12.28 -18.95 14.96
N LEU A 88 -12.96 -19.32 16.03
CA LEU A 88 -13.73 -20.58 16.13
C LEU A 88 -15.18 -20.43 15.65
N ASP A 89 -15.65 -19.20 15.41
CA ASP A 89 -17.02 -18.92 14.98
C ASP A 89 -17.15 -19.02 13.46
N PRO A 90 -17.97 -19.96 12.93
CA PRO A 90 -18.12 -20.14 11.49
C PRO A 90 -18.68 -18.91 10.75
N VAL A 91 -19.50 -18.07 11.43
CA VAL A 91 -20.06 -16.85 10.82
C VAL A 91 -18.95 -15.82 10.63
N LEU A 92 -18.08 -15.67 11.64
CA LEU A 92 -16.95 -14.74 11.57
C LEU A 92 -15.92 -15.18 10.53
N GLU A 93 -15.66 -16.48 10.42
CA GLU A 93 -14.81 -17.05 9.37
C GLU A 93 -15.39 -16.79 7.94
N ALA A 94 -16.71 -16.98 7.80
CA ALA A 94 -17.38 -16.71 6.53
C ALA A 94 -17.30 -15.22 6.11
N ASP A 95 -17.40 -14.32 7.09
CA ASP A 95 -17.23 -12.89 6.86
C ASP A 95 -15.81 -12.54 6.38
N LEU A 96 -14.77 -13.12 6.98
CA LEU A 96 -13.38 -12.94 6.55
C LEU A 96 -13.19 -13.45 5.12
N LYS A 97 -13.65 -14.66 4.80
CA LYS A 97 -13.60 -15.19 3.42
C LYS A 97 -14.32 -14.31 2.41
N LYS A 98 -15.45 -13.69 2.81
CA LYS A 98 -16.16 -12.74 1.96
C LYS A 98 -15.38 -11.44 1.79
N THR A 99 -14.74 -10.97 2.86
CA THR A 99 -13.84 -9.80 2.83
C THR A 99 -12.70 -10.02 1.85
N ASP A 100 -11.98 -11.13 1.97
CA ASP A 100 -10.87 -11.47 1.06
C ASP A 100 -11.30 -11.47 -0.40
N ARG A 101 -12.44 -12.10 -0.72
CA ARG A 101 -12.98 -12.12 -2.09
C ARG A 101 -13.30 -10.71 -2.63
N ILE A 102 -13.80 -9.82 -1.80
CA ILE A 102 -14.11 -8.44 -2.20
C ILE A 102 -12.81 -7.66 -2.43
N LEU A 103 -11.81 -7.83 -1.56
CA LEU A 103 -10.50 -7.21 -1.72
C LEU A 103 -9.75 -7.75 -2.95
N ASP A 104 -9.78 -9.06 -3.18
CA ASP A 104 -9.20 -9.70 -4.37
C ASP A 104 -9.84 -9.18 -5.67
N LYS A 105 -11.18 -9.03 -5.65
CA LYS A 105 -11.86 -8.43 -6.81
C LYS A 105 -11.39 -7.01 -7.07
N LYS A 106 -11.11 -6.24 -6.04
CA LYS A 106 -10.57 -4.88 -6.19
C LYS A 106 -9.15 -4.87 -6.72
N ARG A 107 -8.26 -5.75 -6.21
CA ARG A 107 -6.91 -5.89 -6.75
C ARG A 107 -6.95 -6.20 -8.23
N LYS A 108 -7.82 -7.15 -8.66
CA LYS A 108 -8.03 -7.43 -10.08
C LYS A 108 -8.55 -6.23 -10.86
N CYS A 109 -9.44 -5.43 -10.29
CA CYS A 109 -9.87 -4.18 -10.94
C CYS A 109 -8.72 -3.19 -11.12
N THR A 110 -7.82 -3.08 -10.13
CA THR A 110 -6.61 -2.24 -10.23
C THR A 110 -5.67 -2.76 -11.32
N ALA A 111 -5.38 -4.07 -11.36
CA ALA A 111 -4.58 -4.66 -12.43
C ALA A 111 -5.21 -4.42 -13.82
N ASN A 112 -6.51 -4.67 -13.98
CA ASN A 112 -7.23 -4.39 -15.23
C ASN A 112 -7.20 -2.91 -15.62
N PHE A 113 -7.22 -1.99 -14.64
CA PHE A 113 -7.05 -0.57 -14.93
C PHE A 113 -5.69 -0.31 -15.56
N PHE A 114 -4.61 -0.83 -14.96
CA PHE A 114 -3.25 -0.68 -15.49
C PHE A 114 -3.06 -1.36 -16.83
N ASP A 115 -3.66 -2.53 -17.08
CA ASP A 115 -3.67 -3.17 -18.40
C ASP A 115 -4.25 -2.23 -19.47
N ASN A 116 -5.36 -1.56 -19.17
CA ASN A 116 -6.02 -0.65 -20.12
C ASN A 116 -5.24 0.64 -20.37
N VAL A 117 -4.49 1.14 -19.39
CA VAL A 117 -3.77 2.42 -19.51
C VAL A 117 -2.30 2.25 -19.89
N ALA A 118 -1.75 1.03 -19.90
CA ALA A 118 -0.34 0.76 -20.17
C ALA A 118 0.20 1.51 -21.41
N PRO A 119 -0.49 1.54 -22.57
CA PRO A 119 0.00 2.27 -23.76
C PRO A 119 0.06 3.80 -23.59
N LYS A 120 -0.65 4.35 -22.60
CA LYS A 120 -0.76 5.79 -22.34
C LYS A 120 -0.12 6.22 -21.02
N TRP A 121 0.36 5.26 -20.24
CA TRP A 121 0.82 5.49 -18.86
C TRP A 121 1.88 6.58 -18.76
N ASP A 122 2.88 6.58 -19.62
CA ASP A 122 3.95 7.58 -19.60
C ASP A 122 3.42 9.00 -19.83
N THR A 123 2.41 9.15 -20.69
CA THR A 123 1.76 10.45 -20.93
C THR A 123 0.99 10.90 -19.67
N MET A 124 0.21 10.00 -19.08
CA MET A 124 -0.55 10.28 -17.85
C MET A 124 0.38 10.63 -16.68
N LYS A 125 1.47 9.89 -16.49
CA LYS A 125 2.50 10.17 -15.49
C LYS A 125 3.12 11.56 -15.71
N LYS A 126 3.45 11.91 -16.96
CA LYS A 126 4.00 13.22 -17.30
C LYS A 126 3.02 14.38 -17.02
N GLU A 127 1.73 14.18 -17.23
CA GLU A 127 0.69 15.17 -16.87
C GLU A 127 0.65 15.47 -15.37
N LEU A 128 0.90 14.45 -14.51
CA LEU A 128 0.93 14.60 -13.06
C LEU A 128 2.23 15.25 -12.57
N LEU A 129 3.37 14.81 -13.09
CA LEU A 129 4.69 15.26 -12.63
C LEU A 129 5.16 16.55 -13.30
N GLY A 130 4.55 16.94 -14.44
CA GLY A 130 4.98 18.08 -15.22
C GLY A 130 6.42 17.93 -15.74
N GLU A 131 7.25 18.94 -15.50
CA GLU A 131 8.68 18.95 -15.89
C GLU A 131 9.60 18.27 -14.85
N PHE A 132 9.05 17.73 -13.77
CA PHE A 132 9.86 17.08 -12.74
C PHE A 132 10.36 15.70 -13.20
N ASP A 133 11.68 15.54 -13.27
CA ASP A 133 12.33 14.27 -13.63
C ASP A 133 12.46 13.37 -12.39
N LEU A 134 11.42 12.61 -12.12
CA LEU A 134 11.35 11.68 -10.98
C LEU A 134 12.41 10.58 -11.07
N ASN A 135 12.64 10.03 -12.28
CA ASN A 135 13.60 8.95 -12.45
C ASN A 135 15.03 9.39 -12.13
N LYS A 136 15.40 10.61 -12.58
CA LYS A 136 16.67 11.22 -12.22
C LYS A 136 16.78 11.47 -10.72
N ALA A 137 15.74 12.04 -10.09
CA ALA A 137 15.75 12.32 -8.65
C ALA A 137 15.89 11.05 -7.79
N ILE A 138 15.33 9.93 -8.23
CA ILE A 138 15.48 8.62 -7.58
C ILE A 138 16.91 8.10 -7.79
N THR A 139 17.41 8.10 -9.03
CA THR A 139 18.72 7.51 -9.35
C THR A 139 19.89 8.29 -8.74
N GLU A 140 19.73 9.59 -8.46
CA GLU A 140 20.70 10.39 -7.68
C GLU A 140 20.87 9.90 -6.23
N LEU A 141 19.94 9.10 -5.71
CA LEU A 141 20.01 8.49 -4.39
C LEU A 141 20.54 7.05 -4.41
N MET A 142 20.69 6.47 -5.61
CA MET A 142 21.20 5.12 -5.78
C MET A 142 22.73 5.08 -5.58
N GLU A 143 23.17 3.93 -5.18
CA GLU A 143 24.57 3.51 -5.16
C GLU A 143 24.72 2.28 -6.07
N ASN A 144 25.94 1.91 -6.43
CA ASN A 144 26.15 0.67 -7.19
C ASN A 144 25.74 -0.53 -6.34
N CYS A 145 24.96 -1.41 -6.89
CA CYS A 145 24.41 -2.58 -6.21
C CYS A 145 24.42 -3.82 -7.11
N ARG A 146 24.40 -4.99 -6.49
CA ARG A 146 24.37 -6.28 -7.21
C ARG A 146 22.98 -6.55 -7.78
N THR A 147 21.96 -6.42 -6.96
CA THR A 147 20.57 -6.73 -7.35
C THR A 147 19.64 -5.59 -6.94
N SER A 148 19.08 -4.93 -7.94
CA SER A 148 18.12 -3.84 -7.76
C SER A 148 16.72 -4.24 -8.21
N LEU A 149 15.75 -3.83 -7.46
CA LEU A 149 14.32 -4.09 -7.69
C LEU A 149 13.57 -2.78 -7.98
N ASP A 150 12.74 -2.82 -9.01
CA ASP A 150 11.68 -1.83 -9.25
C ASP A 150 10.32 -2.52 -9.01
N LEU A 151 9.66 -2.14 -7.93
CA LEU A 151 8.43 -2.75 -7.46
C LEU A 151 7.22 -1.91 -7.87
N GLY A 152 6.40 -2.43 -8.76
CA GLY A 152 5.44 -1.69 -9.57
C GLY A 152 6.15 -1.01 -10.74
N CYS A 153 6.94 -1.77 -11.48
CA CYS A 153 7.83 -1.22 -12.49
C CYS A 153 7.12 -0.61 -13.71
N GLY A 154 5.81 -0.85 -13.84
CA GLY A 154 5.00 -0.32 -14.94
C GLY A 154 5.62 -0.61 -16.29
N THR A 155 5.75 0.42 -17.11
CA THR A 155 6.35 0.35 -18.45
C THR A 155 7.88 0.27 -18.47
N GLY A 156 8.55 0.08 -17.32
CA GLY A 156 10.00 -0.15 -17.20
C GLY A 156 10.87 1.09 -17.43
N GLU A 157 10.30 2.29 -17.33
CA GLU A 157 11.07 3.53 -17.53
C GLU A 157 12.18 3.66 -16.49
N LEU A 158 11.85 3.49 -15.20
CA LEU A 158 12.81 3.57 -14.10
C LEU A 158 13.86 2.45 -14.19
N LEU A 159 13.50 1.23 -14.59
CA LEU A 159 14.45 0.12 -14.80
C LEU A 159 15.57 0.50 -15.77
N CYS A 160 15.26 1.23 -16.85
CA CYS A 160 16.28 1.71 -17.78
C CYS A 160 17.26 2.70 -17.12
N HIS A 161 16.78 3.53 -16.20
CA HIS A 161 17.61 4.48 -15.46
C HIS A 161 18.44 3.81 -14.37
N MET A 162 17.96 2.71 -13.79
CA MET A 162 18.66 1.90 -12.79
C MET A 162 19.79 1.06 -13.39
N GLY A 163 19.70 0.72 -14.68
CA GLY A 163 20.66 -0.15 -15.38
C GLY A 163 22.14 0.16 -15.16
N PRO A 164 22.57 1.43 -15.25
CA PRO A 164 23.97 1.80 -15.02
C PRO A 164 24.50 1.53 -13.60
N PHE A 165 23.61 1.36 -12.62
CA PHE A 165 23.95 1.20 -11.19
C PHE A 165 23.84 -0.24 -10.70
N SER A 166 23.38 -1.19 -11.55
CA SER A 166 22.95 -2.51 -11.11
C SER A 166 23.55 -3.62 -11.97
N GLU A 167 24.08 -4.66 -11.33
CA GLU A 167 24.55 -5.86 -12.05
C GLU A 167 23.35 -6.73 -12.49
N LYS A 168 22.31 -6.80 -11.66
CA LYS A 168 21.06 -7.50 -11.94
C LYS A 168 19.86 -6.60 -11.67
N LEU A 169 18.98 -6.49 -12.65
CA LEU A 169 17.71 -5.77 -12.55
C LEU A 169 16.56 -6.75 -12.45
N ILE A 170 15.63 -6.48 -11.54
CA ILE A 170 14.37 -7.20 -11.44
C ILE A 170 13.24 -6.17 -11.43
N GLY A 171 12.23 -6.37 -12.26
CA GLY A 171 11.00 -5.59 -12.26
C GLY A 171 9.82 -6.46 -11.84
N VAL A 172 8.98 -5.97 -10.94
CA VAL A 172 7.75 -6.64 -10.54
C VAL A 172 6.57 -5.73 -10.84
N ASP A 173 5.54 -6.26 -11.49
CA ASP A 173 4.28 -5.53 -11.70
C ASP A 173 3.09 -6.50 -11.66
N CYS A 174 1.90 -6.01 -11.32
CA CYS A 174 0.68 -6.81 -11.29
C CYS A 174 -0.04 -6.87 -12.65
N SER A 175 0.37 -6.05 -13.63
CA SER A 175 -0.20 -5.93 -14.97
C SER A 175 0.69 -6.64 -15.99
N PRO A 176 0.21 -7.71 -16.67
CA PRO A 176 0.92 -8.32 -17.78
C PRO A 176 1.21 -7.35 -18.94
N GLU A 177 0.29 -6.43 -19.22
CA GLU A 177 0.43 -5.45 -20.30
C GLU A 177 1.55 -4.44 -19.97
N MET A 178 1.65 -3.99 -18.72
CA MET A 178 2.76 -3.15 -18.26
C MET A 178 4.11 -3.86 -18.45
N LEU A 179 4.20 -5.13 -18.04
CA LEU A 179 5.43 -5.93 -18.21
C LEU A 179 5.78 -6.12 -19.70
N GLY A 180 4.79 -6.26 -20.59
CA GLY A 180 5.00 -6.32 -22.03
C GLY A 180 5.61 -5.02 -22.59
N GLU A 181 5.12 -3.87 -22.15
CA GLU A 181 5.71 -2.57 -22.50
C GLU A 181 7.13 -2.42 -21.91
N ALA A 182 7.35 -2.84 -20.66
CA ALA A 182 8.65 -2.83 -20.01
C ALA A 182 9.69 -3.67 -20.78
N GLU A 183 9.34 -4.89 -21.19
CA GLU A 183 10.20 -5.77 -21.98
C GLU A 183 10.59 -5.11 -23.31
N THR A 184 9.61 -4.53 -23.98
CA THR A 184 9.82 -3.84 -25.26
C THR A 184 10.76 -2.64 -25.08
N ARG A 185 10.59 -1.85 -24.04
CA ARG A 185 11.43 -0.68 -23.73
C ARG A 185 12.86 -1.09 -23.37
N LEU A 186 13.04 -2.04 -22.48
CA LEU A 186 14.34 -2.55 -22.06
C LEU A 186 15.13 -3.05 -23.25
N ARG A 187 14.49 -3.87 -24.12
CA ARG A 187 15.13 -4.36 -25.34
C ARG A 187 15.58 -3.23 -26.27
N LYS A 188 14.76 -2.20 -26.49
CA LYS A 188 15.10 -1.04 -27.33
C LYS A 188 16.28 -0.24 -26.75
N LYS A 189 16.41 -0.19 -25.43
CA LYS A 189 17.48 0.53 -24.73
C LYS A 189 18.74 -0.33 -24.46
N GLY A 190 18.72 -1.61 -24.83
CA GLY A 190 19.85 -2.52 -24.66
C GLY A 190 20.03 -3.04 -23.22
N PHE A 191 19.04 -2.90 -22.36
CA PHE A 191 19.03 -3.42 -21.00
C PHE A 191 18.31 -4.79 -20.92
N LYS A 192 18.68 -5.56 -19.89
CA LYS A 192 17.99 -6.80 -19.53
C LYS A 192 17.54 -6.71 -18.08
N ALA A 193 16.31 -7.13 -17.81
CA ALA A 193 15.77 -7.30 -16.47
C ALA A 193 15.02 -8.63 -16.37
N ASP A 194 14.95 -9.17 -15.17
CA ASP A 194 14.08 -10.29 -14.81
C ASP A 194 12.70 -9.70 -14.47
N LEU A 195 11.75 -9.80 -15.39
CA LEU A 195 10.40 -9.26 -15.22
C LEU A 195 9.48 -10.33 -14.62
N ARG A 196 8.84 -10.02 -13.50
CA ARG A 196 8.00 -10.94 -12.74
C ARG A 196 6.60 -10.38 -12.56
N LEU A 197 5.59 -11.19 -12.87
CA LEU A 197 4.20 -10.89 -12.54
C LEU A 197 3.97 -11.14 -11.06
N GLY A 198 3.50 -10.13 -10.32
CA GLY A 198 3.25 -10.25 -8.87
C GLY A 198 2.64 -9.01 -8.25
N GLU A 199 2.04 -9.19 -7.08
CA GLU A 199 1.47 -8.13 -6.25
C GLU A 199 2.49 -7.70 -5.18
N LEU A 200 2.48 -6.42 -4.79
CA LEU A 200 3.43 -5.89 -3.81
C LEU A 200 3.21 -6.46 -2.39
N GLU A 201 1.98 -6.81 -2.07
CA GLU A 201 1.65 -7.46 -0.79
C GLU A 201 2.09 -8.94 -0.72
N HIS A 202 2.50 -9.53 -1.88
CA HIS A 202 2.95 -10.93 -1.99
C HIS A 202 3.99 -11.05 -3.10
N LEU A 203 5.18 -10.53 -2.86
CA LEU A 203 6.24 -10.47 -3.87
C LEU A 203 6.73 -11.87 -4.27
N PRO A 204 6.88 -12.15 -5.58
CA PRO A 204 7.43 -13.41 -6.10
C PRO A 204 8.95 -13.46 -5.94
N MET A 205 9.42 -13.26 -4.72
CA MET A 205 10.81 -13.07 -4.31
C MET A 205 11.14 -13.92 -3.09
N ARG A 206 12.41 -14.34 -2.99
CA ARG A 206 12.94 -14.98 -1.77
C ARG A 206 13.28 -13.95 -0.71
N ASP A 207 13.39 -14.40 0.52
CA ASP A 207 13.93 -13.58 1.61
C ASP A 207 15.38 -13.18 1.30
N ASN A 208 15.74 -11.90 1.56
CA ASN A 208 17.08 -11.35 1.37
C ASN A 208 17.64 -11.58 -0.06
N GLU A 209 16.81 -11.39 -1.11
CA GLU A 209 17.22 -11.58 -2.51
C GLU A 209 17.84 -10.33 -3.14
N ALA A 210 17.73 -9.16 -2.52
CA ALA A 210 18.18 -7.90 -3.10
C ALA A 210 18.87 -6.97 -2.10
N ASP A 211 19.73 -6.11 -2.61
CA ASP A 211 20.41 -5.06 -1.87
C ASP A 211 19.82 -3.67 -2.07
N LEU A 212 19.00 -3.47 -3.13
CA LEU A 212 18.21 -2.26 -3.34
C LEU A 212 16.79 -2.59 -3.80
N ALA A 213 15.79 -1.96 -3.19
CA ALA A 213 14.41 -1.95 -3.67
C ALA A 213 13.92 -0.52 -3.85
N ILE A 214 13.15 -0.29 -4.92
CA ILE A 214 12.50 0.99 -5.19
C ILE A 214 11.01 0.76 -5.38
N ILE A 215 10.20 1.65 -4.78
CA ILE A 215 8.77 1.81 -5.07
C ILE A 215 8.56 3.25 -5.53
N SER A 216 8.03 3.44 -6.71
CA SER A 216 7.82 4.77 -7.30
C SER A 216 6.39 4.95 -7.78
N MET A 217 5.60 5.73 -7.06
CA MET A 217 4.20 6.04 -7.41
C MET A 217 3.30 4.79 -7.46
N VAL A 218 3.37 3.93 -6.43
CA VAL A 218 2.62 2.66 -6.39
C VAL A 218 1.88 2.42 -5.09
N LEU A 219 2.45 2.82 -3.93
CA LEU A 219 1.85 2.51 -2.62
C LEU A 219 0.43 3.07 -2.47
N HIS A 220 0.13 4.18 -3.14
CA HIS A 220 -1.20 4.80 -3.08
C HIS A 220 -2.29 4.00 -3.80
N HIS A 221 -1.96 2.97 -4.57
CA HIS A 221 -2.91 2.04 -5.16
C HIS A 221 -3.20 0.84 -4.25
N LEU A 222 -2.31 0.54 -3.28
CA LEU A 222 -2.42 -0.65 -2.45
C LEU A 222 -3.60 -0.58 -1.48
N THR A 223 -4.17 -1.73 -1.19
CA THR A 223 -5.16 -1.87 -0.13
C THR A 223 -4.54 -1.63 1.23
N ASN A 224 -3.36 -2.19 1.46
CA ASN A 224 -2.57 -2.02 2.68
C ASN A 224 -1.10 -1.70 2.34
N PRO A 225 -0.70 -0.42 2.32
CA PRO A 225 0.69 -0.03 2.07
C PRO A 225 1.69 -0.64 3.05
N GLU A 226 1.29 -0.91 4.30
CA GLU A 226 2.16 -1.51 5.31
C GLU A 226 2.58 -2.93 4.93
N GLU A 227 1.67 -3.75 4.37
CA GLU A 227 2.02 -5.10 3.90
C GLU A 227 3.02 -5.05 2.74
N GLY A 228 2.88 -4.10 1.82
CA GLY A 228 3.88 -3.88 0.77
C GLY A 228 5.26 -3.55 1.34
N ILE A 229 5.34 -2.64 2.32
CA ILE A 229 6.61 -2.28 2.99
C ILE A 229 7.19 -3.47 3.78
N LYS A 230 6.35 -4.29 4.41
CA LYS A 230 6.77 -5.51 5.10
C LYS A 230 7.39 -6.53 4.12
N GLU A 231 6.81 -6.70 2.95
CA GLU A 231 7.39 -7.53 1.88
C GLU A 231 8.73 -6.97 1.41
N VAL A 232 8.85 -5.64 1.24
CA VAL A 232 10.15 -5.01 0.94
C VAL A 232 11.17 -5.32 2.03
N SER A 233 10.78 -5.23 3.30
CA SER A 233 11.66 -5.62 4.40
C SER A 233 12.08 -7.10 4.32
N ARG A 234 11.17 -8.01 3.96
CA ARG A 234 11.48 -9.44 3.83
C ARG A 234 12.51 -9.72 2.74
N ILE A 235 12.36 -9.07 1.57
CA ILE A 235 13.18 -9.37 0.38
C ILE A 235 14.53 -8.68 0.36
N LEU A 236 14.71 -7.58 1.10
CA LEU A 236 16.00 -6.88 1.21
C LEU A 236 16.95 -7.62 2.18
N GLU A 237 18.23 -7.65 1.82
CA GLU A 237 19.30 -8.09 2.73
C GLU A 237 19.40 -7.13 3.95
N PRO A 238 19.92 -7.58 5.10
CA PRO A 238 20.31 -6.68 6.18
C PRO A 238 21.27 -5.60 5.67
N GLY A 239 20.99 -4.33 5.98
CA GLY A 239 21.73 -3.20 5.41
C GLY A 239 21.29 -2.79 4.00
N GLY A 240 20.35 -3.50 3.40
CA GLY A 240 19.80 -3.18 2.08
C GLY A 240 19.07 -1.82 2.07
N ILE A 241 19.06 -1.19 0.91
CA ILE A 241 18.52 0.15 0.71
C ILE A 241 17.10 0.06 0.20
N PHE A 242 16.20 0.85 0.78
CA PHE A 242 14.86 1.07 0.28
C PHE A 242 14.66 2.54 -0.08
N ILE A 243 14.30 2.81 -1.34
CA ILE A 243 13.92 4.13 -1.83
C ILE A 243 12.45 4.08 -2.22
N PHE A 244 11.66 5.04 -1.75
CA PHE A 244 10.32 5.19 -2.29
C PHE A 244 10.02 6.65 -2.63
N ALA A 245 9.17 6.83 -3.64
CA ALA A 245 8.69 8.13 -4.08
C ALA A 245 7.16 8.10 -4.15
N GLU A 246 6.50 9.00 -3.39
CA GLU A 246 5.05 9.05 -3.27
C GLU A 246 4.55 10.48 -3.10
N PHE A 247 3.30 10.72 -3.49
CA PHE A 247 2.67 12.00 -3.20
C PHE A 247 2.59 12.26 -1.70
N GLY A 248 2.91 13.49 -1.29
CA GLY A 248 2.51 14.03 0.00
C GLY A 248 0.98 14.08 0.10
N LYS A 249 0.46 14.16 1.33
CA LYS A 249 -0.99 14.19 1.56
C LYS A 249 -1.66 15.35 0.81
N HIS A 250 -2.75 15.04 0.11
CA HIS A 250 -3.51 16.00 -0.70
C HIS A 250 -5.01 15.67 -0.70
N ASN A 251 -5.83 16.50 -1.39
CA ASN A 251 -7.28 16.34 -1.46
C ASN A 251 -7.81 16.31 -2.91
N LEU A 252 -6.98 15.96 -3.89
CA LEU A 252 -7.39 15.89 -5.30
C LEU A 252 -8.15 14.59 -5.59
N GLU A 253 -9.46 14.57 -5.33
CA GLU A 253 -10.34 13.40 -5.54
C GLU A 253 -10.32 12.88 -6.99
N LYS A 254 -9.98 13.75 -7.96
CA LYS A 254 -9.83 13.36 -9.36
C LYS A 254 -8.82 12.20 -9.55
N LEU A 255 -7.77 12.11 -8.72
CA LEU A 255 -6.80 11.03 -8.83
C LEU A 255 -7.41 9.66 -8.52
N ARG A 256 -8.45 9.59 -7.68
CA ARG A 256 -9.18 8.33 -7.44
C ARG A 256 -9.95 7.87 -8.66
N THR A 257 -10.58 8.79 -9.39
CA THR A 257 -11.43 8.45 -10.54
C THR A 257 -10.63 8.19 -11.80
N ASP A 258 -9.61 9.00 -12.06
CA ASP A 258 -8.89 9.01 -13.32
C ASP A 258 -7.62 8.16 -13.29
N TYR A 259 -7.03 7.93 -12.11
CA TYR A 259 -5.77 7.22 -11.92
C TYR A 259 -5.90 5.98 -11.01
N GLY A 260 -7.05 5.76 -10.41
CA GLY A 260 -7.30 4.57 -9.58
C GLY A 260 -6.67 4.64 -8.19
N ASP A 261 -6.32 5.83 -7.70
CA ASP A 261 -5.70 6.02 -6.39
C ASP A 261 -6.66 5.59 -5.27
N ARG A 262 -6.17 4.78 -4.35
CA ARG A 262 -6.88 4.43 -3.12
C ARG A 262 -6.55 5.42 -1.99
N TRP A 263 -5.31 5.91 -1.97
CA TRP A 263 -4.81 6.89 -1.01
C TRP A 263 -4.51 8.21 -1.72
N LEU A 264 -4.94 9.31 -1.12
CA LEU A 264 -4.62 10.66 -1.61
C LEU A 264 -3.30 11.13 -0.98
N GLY A 265 -2.21 10.43 -1.31
CA GLY A 265 -0.89 10.67 -0.76
C GLY A 265 -0.76 10.26 0.71
N PHE A 266 0.43 10.47 1.27
CA PHE A 266 0.79 10.00 2.60
C PHE A 266 1.34 11.13 3.47
N ASP A 267 0.91 11.16 4.74
CA ASP A 267 1.53 12.02 5.74
C ASP A 267 2.93 11.50 6.09
N HIS A 268 3.86 12.42 6.35
CA HIS A 268 5.24 12.08 6.74
C HIS A 268 5.28 11.19 7.99
N ASP A 269 4.55 11.56 9.04
CA ASP A 269 4.52 10.81 10.30
C ASP A 269 3.96 9.39 10.13
N TYR A 270 2.99 9.21 9.23
CA TYR A 270 2.43 7.90 8.92
C TYR A 270 3.49 7.00 8.25
N MET A 271 4.19 7.52 7.23
CA MET A 271 5.21 6.75 6.52
C MET A 271 6.42 6.43 7.40
N GLU A 272 6.86 7.38 8.22
CA GLU A 272 7.95 7.18 9.17
C GLU A 272 7.66 6.02 10.13
N LYS A 273 6.48 6.05 10.77
CA LYS A 273 6.06 4.99 11.70
C LYS A 273 6.00 3.62 11.04
N ILE A 274 5.49 3.53 9.80
CA ILE A 274 5.44 2.26 9.08
C ILE A 274 6.86 1.76 8.76
N LEU A 275 7.74 2.64 8.29
CA LEU A 275 9.12 2.28 7.99
C LEU A 275 9.84 1.78 9.24
N GLU A 276 9.80 2.53 10.33
CA GLU A 276 10.45 2.15 11.60
C GLU A 276 9.90 0.81 12.13
N LYS A 277 8.58 0.62 12.11
CA LYS A 277 7.93 -0.62 12.53
C LYS A 277 8.41 -1.84 11.72
N ASN A 278 8.73 -1.64 10.45
CA ASN A 278 9.21 -2.69 9.55
C ASN A 278 10.75 -2.75 9.44
N GLY A 279 11.46 -2.14 10.39
CA GLY A 279 12.90 -2.26 10.54
C GLY A 279 13.71 -1.35 9.62
N PHE A 280 13.13 -0.29 9.09
CA PHE A 280 13.83 0.69 8.27
C PHE A 280 14.23 1.93 9.07
N ARG A 281 15.47 2.39 8.87
CA ARG A 281 15.96 3.68 9.37
C ARG A 281 16.08 4.66 8.21
N ILE A 282 15.35 5.76 8.25
CA ILE A 282 15.40 6.81 7.24
C ILE A 282 16.76 7.50 7.27
N THR A 283 17.35 7.69 6.09
CA THR A 283 18.67 8.35 5.92
C THR A 283 18.57 9.64 5.13
N ILE A 284 17.65 9.72 4.16
CA ILE A 284 17.45 10.92 3.32
C ILE A 284 15.96 11.14 3.15
N ARG A 285 15.54 12.42 3.22
CA ARG A 285 14.21 12.88 2.82
C ARG A 285 14.36 14.06 1.88
N LYS A 286 13.62 14.01 0.77
CA LYS A 286 13.47 15.13 -0.16
C LYS A 286 12.00 15.33 -0.43
N GLU A 287 11.54 16.58 -0.39
CA GLU A 287 10.20 16.96 -0.81
C GLU A 287 10.31 17.90 -2.01
N HIS A 288 9.53 17.64 -3.03
CA HIS A 288 9.50 18.42 -4.26
C HIS A 288 8.09 18.93 -4.51
N PRO A 289 7.89 20.26 -4.58
CA PRO A 289 6.61 20.82 -4.94
C PRO A 289 6.31 20.50 -6.41
N LEU A 290 5.07 20.10 -6.69
CA LEU A 290 4.54 19.86 -8.02
C LEU A 290 3.42 20.86 -8.35
N ALA A 291 2.89 20.79 -9.56
CA ALA A 291 1.72 21.57 -9.95
C ALA A 291 0.47 21.20 -9.13
N GLN A 292 -0.56 22.03 -9.19
CA GLN A 292 -1.87 21.81 -8.56
C GLN A 292 -1.85 21.64 -7.04
N GLY A 293 -0.80 22.12 -6.35
CA GLY A 293 -0.66 22.00 -4.89
C GLY A 293 -0.25 20.60 -4.43
N LEU A 294 0.19 19.74 -5.33
CA LEU A 294 0.80 18.46 -5.00
C LEU A 294 2.24 18.65 -4.51
N SER A 295 2.71 17.74 -3.69
CA SER A 295 4.13 17.54 -3.41
C SER A 295 4.50 16.07 -3.63
N LEU A 296 5.75 15.81 -3.92
CA LEU A 296 6.33 14.48 -4.05
C LEU A 296 7.40 14.29 -2.99
N ASN A 297 7.25 13.25 -2.19
CA ASN A 297 8.21 12.85 -1.19
C ASN A 297 9.08 11.72 -1.73
N ILE A 298 10.40 11.89 -1.69
CA ILE A 298 11.37 10.85 -1.99
C ILE A 298 12.15 10.54 -0.72
N ILE A 299 12.08 9.32 -0.27
CA ILE A 299 12.71 8.87 0.98
C ILE A 299 13.65 7.70 0.68
N LYS A 300 14.91 7.82 1.16
CA LYS A 300 15.89 6.73 1.22
C LYS A 300 15.98 6.24 2.65
N SER A 301 15.88 4.95 2.83
CA SER A 301 16.02 4.27 4.12
C SER A 301 16.92 3.04 4.00
N VAL A 302 17.40 2.55 5.13
CA VAL A 302 18.27 1.37 5.21
C VAL A 302 17.60 0.37 6.15
N LYS A 303 17.52 -0.88 5.73
CA LYS A 303 17.02 -1.98 6.57
C LYS A 303 18.00 -2.21 7.72
N SER A 304 17.51 -2.18 8.95
CA SER A 304 18.28 -2.52 10.15
C SER A 304 18.66 -4.01 10.14
N PHE A 305 19.73 -4.33 10.87
CA PHE A 305 20.22 -5.70 11.00
C PHE A 305 19.30 -6.58 11.84
#